data_bbaeca8e8ec4d5b68ea757388578c768
#
_entry.id   bbaeca8e8ec4d5b68ea757388578c768
#
_cell.length_a   1.000
_cell.length_b   1.000
_cell.length_c   1.000
_cell.angle_alpha   90.00
_cell.angle_beta   90.00
_cell.angle_gamma   90.00
#
_symmetry.space_group_name_H-M   'P 1'
#
loop_
_entity.id
_entity.type
_entity.pdbx_description
1 polymer ?
#
loop_
_entity_poly.entity_id
_entity_poly.type
_entity_poly.pdbx_seq_one_letter_code
_entity_poly.pdbx_strand_id
1 'polypeptide(L)'
;LPAMATNGYWSYGYGPKSKSIAGACVAMSFGAMCAASNPASLVRVGNRIEAGASLFAPTRGFTANDDAQTPPYASIPPGEYKSANDLFLLPHFASNYMLDEQSSIGVAIGANGGMNTEYDSAVFARFSPPGVPEYQASAPVGVDLKQMFVGISYSRLLSEEHSIGITPILAVQSISVTGLEPFRMFSKYPDSVTNNGTDVSVGGGVRFGWLWRVNQQLKLGASYQTRLWMQKFDSYKGLFAEAGDFDIPPNFDLGFSYRFTPEWTFAFDYQRIQYSEVNAVGNPADLVFIPGSTLLGTDDGLGFGWNDQNVYKFGVQWQYSDDLTLRAGYSY
;
A
#
# COMPACT_ATOMS: atom_id res chain seq x y z
N LEU A 1 -16.07 -6.03 -15.17
CA LEU A 1 -15.67 -5.46 -13.88
C LEU A 1 -14.22 -4.98 -14.02
N PRO A 2 -13.88 -3.74 -13.68
CA PRO A 2 -12.50 -3.32 -13.67
C PRO A 2 -11.74 -4.17 -12.62
N ALA A 3 -10.64 -4.79 -13.02
CA ALA A 3 -9.76 -5.48 -12.08
C ALA A 3 -9.02 -4.41 -11.28
N MET A 4 -9.32 -4.27 -10.00
CA MET A 4 -8.56 -3.42 -9.10
C MET A 4 -7.28 -4.15 -8.72
N ALA A 5 -6.11 -3.62 -9.10
CA ALA A 5 -4.83 -4.27 -8.87
C ALA A 5 -4.25 -4.00 -7.47
N THR A 6 -4.80 -3.04 -6.73
CA THR A 6 -4.34 -2.62 -5.40
C THR A 6 -5.50 -2.08 -4.56
N ASN A 7 -5.31 -2.04 -3.24
CA ASN A 7 -6.27 -1.49 -2.28
C ASN A 7 -5.84 -0.05 -1.93
N GLY A 8 -6.24 0.93 -2.73
CA GLY A 8 -5.60 2.24 -2.73
C GLY A 8 -4.15 2.11 -3.19
N TYR A 9 -3.19 2.57 -2.40
CA TYR A 9 -1.75 2.31 -2.66
C TYR A 9 -1.23 1.03 -2.00
N TRP A 10 -2.06 0.26 -1.29
CA TRP A 10 -1.68 -0.95 -0.57
C TRP A 10 -1.64 -2.18 -1.46
N SER A 11 -0.61 -3.01 -1.34
CA SER A 11 -0.53 -4.28 -2.08
C SER A 11 -1.60 -5.27 -1.59
N TYR A 12 -2.25 -5.97 -2.52
CA TYR A 12 -3.24 -6.99 -2.17
C TYR A 12 -2.64 -8.29 -1.60
N GLY A 13 -1.32 -8.48 -1.70
CA GLY A 13 -0.61 -9.64 -1.15
C GLY A 13 0.90 -9.55 -1.33
N TYR A 14 1.64 -10.34 -0.58
CA TYR A 14 3.10 -10.34 -0.53
C TYR A 14 3.67 -11.63 -1.11
N GLY A 15 4.49 -11.49 -2.16
CA GLY A 15 5.05 -12.61 -2.91
C GLY A 15 4.04 -13.36 -3.81
N PRO A 16 4.51 -14.16 -4.78
CA PRO A 16 3.66 -14.76 -5.81
C PRO A 16 2.59 -15.70 -5.27
N LYS A 17 2.91 -16.50 -4.24
CA LYS A 17 1.95 -17.45 -3.65
C LYS A 17 0.77 -16.75 -2.98
N SER A 18 1.03 -15.66 -2.23
CA SER A 18 -0.03 -14.85 -1.63
C SER A 18 -0.85 -14.14 -2.72
N LYS A 19 -0.18 -13.55 -3.69
CA LYS A 19 -0.84 -12.86 -4.82
C LYS A 19 -1.73 -13.79 -5.63
N SER A 20 -1.34 -15.06 -5.83
CA SER A 20 -2.12 -16.02 -6.60
C SER A 20 -3.45 -16.44 -5.94
N ILE A 21 -3.63 -16.15 -4.65
CA ILE A 21 -4.90 -16.31 -3.91
C ILE A 21 -5.47 -14.94 -3.47
N ALA A 22 -5.17 -13.89 -4.23
CA ALA A 22 -5.60 -12.51 -3.97
C ALA A 22 -5.27 -11.99 -2.56
N GLY A 23 -4.21 -12.52 -1.93
CA GLY A 23 -3.76 -12.13 -0.60
C GLY A 23 -4.49 -12.79 0.58
N ALA A 24 -5.39 -13.75 0.36
CA ALA A 24 -6.11 -14.48 1.40
C ALA A 24 -5.15 -15.41 2.18
N CYS A 25 -4.33 -14.85 3.08
CA CYS A 25 -3.15 -15.49 3.65
C CYS A 25 -3.13 -15.51 5.18
N VAL A 26 -4.07 -14.84 5.84
CA VAL A 26 -4.08 -14.63 7.30
C VAL A 26 -4.18 -15.94 8.09
N ALA A 27 -4.94 -16.92 7.57
CA ALA A 27 -5.07 -18.26 8.15
C ALA A 27 -4.27 -19.34 7.40
N MET A 28 -3.43 -18.93 6.43
CA MET A 28 -2.59 -19.86 5.65
C MET A 28 -1.15 -19.91 6.17
N SER A 29 -0.45 -21.02 5.93
CA SER A 29 0.95 -21.23 6.38
C SER A 29 1.71 -21.97 5.28
N PHE A 30 1.76 -21.44 4.05
CA PHE A 30 2.37 -22.11 2.91
C PHE A 30 3.77 -21.57 2.55
N GLY A 31 4.26 -20.56 3.26
CA GLY A 31 5.58 -19.99 2.98
C GLY A 31 6.01 -18.92 3.98
N ALA A 32 7.30 -18.57 3.96
CA ALA A 32 7.88 -17.57 4.84
C ALA A 32 7.29 -16.16 4.61
N MET A 33 6.89 -15.84 3.36
CA MET A 33 6.22 -14.57 3.05
C MET A 33 4.86 -14.39 3.72
N CYS A 34 4.22 -15.47 4.25
CA CYS A 34 2.99 -15.35 5.04
C CYS A 34 3.18 -14.53 6.32
N ALA A 35 4.42 -14.38 6.82
CA ALA A 35 4.74 -13.49 7.94
C ALA A 35 4.33 -12.04 7.69
N ALA A 36 4.39 -11.60 6.43
CA ALA A 36 3.97 -10.25 6.04
C ALA A 36 2.45 -10.03 6.15
N SER A 37 1.65 -11.10 6.24
CA SER A 37 0.21 -11.03 6.52
C SER A 37 -0.10 -11.41 7.97
N ASN A 38 0.46 -12.52 8.45
CA ASN A 38 0.27 -12.98 9.83
C ASN A 38 1.53 -13.67 10.36
N PRO A 39 2.30 -13.04 11.27
CA PRO A 39 3.53 -13.61 11.79
C PRO A 39 3.33 -14.92 12.57
N ALA A 40 2.15 -15.17 13.13
CA ALA A 40 1.85 -16.41 13.83
C ALA A 40 1.92 -17.67 12.94
N SER A 41 1.95 -17.48 11.62
CA SER A 41 2.06 -18.58 10.66
C SER A 41 3.45 -19.21 10.59
N LEU A 42 4.52 -18.46 10.95
CA LEU A 42 5.91 -18.85 10.69
C LEU A 42 6.33 -20.12 11.41
N VAL A 43 5.97 -20.29 12.67
CA VAL A 43 6.29 -21.51 13.45
C VAL A 43 5.70 -22.79 12.85
N ARG A 44 4.80 -22.68 11.89
CA ARG A 44 4.17 -23.80 11.18
C ARG A 44 4.70 -24.00 9.74
N VAL A 45 5.67 -23.20 9.33
CA VAL A 45 6.24 -23.24 7.96
C VAL A 45 7.50 -24.09 7.89
N GLY A 46 8.23 -24.23 9.00
CA GLY A 46 9.54 -24.88 9.03
C GLY A 46 10.66 -23.99 8.47
N ASN A 47 11.88 -24.53 8.43
CA ASN A 47 13.03 -23.82 7.88
C ASN A 47 12.84 -23.59 6.37
N ARG A 48 12.90 -22.31 5.95
CA ARG A 48 12.60 -21.94 4.58
C ARG A 48 13.24 -20.62 4.17
N ILE A 49 13.64 -20.56 2.90
CA ILE A 49 14.08 -19.34 2.22
C ILE A 49 13.23 -19.20 0.96
N GLU A 50 12.74 -18.00 0.72
CA GLU A 50 11.96 -17.62 -0.45
C GLU A 50 12.51 -16.30 -1.02
N ALA A 51 12.77 -16.26 -2.30
CA ALA A 51 13.16 -15.05 -3.02
C ALA A 51 12.47 -15.04 -4.38
N GLY A 52 12.17 -13.85 -4.87
CA GLY A 52 11.55 -13.68 -6.18
C GLY A 52 11.24 -12.24 -6.51
N ALA A 53 10.59 -12.05 -7.64
CA ALA A 53 10.12 -10.75 -8.09
C ALA A 53 8.79 -10.89 -8.82
N SER A 54 8.02 -9.80 -8.85
CA SER A 54 6.80 -9.68 -9.65
C SER A 54 6.94 -8.49 -10.59
N LEU A 55 6.51 -8.64 -11.83
CA LEU A 55 6.30 -7.53 -12.74
C LEU A 55 4.88 -7.01 -12.54
N PHE A 56 4.76 -5.71 -12.30
CA PHE A 56 3.49 -5.01 -12.17
C PHE A 56 3.37 -4.02 -13.33
N ALA A 57 2.39 -4.25 -14.20
CA ALA A 57 2.18 -3.48 -15.42
C ALA A 57 0.77 -2.85 -15.45
N PRO A 58 0.52 -1.78 -14.65
CA PRO A 58 -0.78 -1.12 -14.61
C PRO A 58 -0.94 -0.14 -15.76
N THR A 59 -2.08 -0.16 -16.44
CA THR A 59 -2.47 0.92 -17.35
C THR A 59 -3.28 1.96 -16.58
N ARG A 60 -2.81 3.21 -16.54
CA ARG A 60 -3.44 4.31 -15.80
C ARG A 60 -3.64 5.51 -16.70
N GLY A 61 -4.74 6.19 -16.50
CA GLY A 61 -5.08 7.39 -17.24
C GLY A 61 -6.44 7.93 -16.80
N PHE A 62 -6.78 9.09 -17.32
CA PHE A 62 -8.09 9.70 -17.14
C PHE A 62 -8.51 10.44 -18.40
N THR A 63 -9.81 10.72 -18.53
CA THR A 63 -10.37 11.56 -19.58
C THR A 63 -10.92 12.82 -18.93
N ALA A 64 -10.46 13.99 -19.36
CA ALA A 64 -11.04 15.28 -19.00
C ALA A 64 -12.08 15.70 -20.05
N ASN A 65 -13.25 16.10 -19.60
CA ASN A 65 -14.36 16.49 -20.49
C ASN A 65 -14.79 17.95 -20.31
N ASP A 66 -14.42 18.58 -19.21
CA ASP A 66 -14.77 19.97 -18.92
C ASP A 66 -13.80 20.93 -19.62
N ASP A 67 -14.31 22.06 -20.14
CA ASP A 67 -13.54 23.06 -20.88
C ASP A 67 -13.52 24.44 -20.23
N ALA A 68 -13.69 24.55 -18.93
CA ALA A 68 -13.59 25.82 -18.22
C ALA A 68 -12.17 26.41 -18.35
N GLN A 69 -12.07 27.63 -18.88
CA GLN A 69 -10.81 28.22 -19.34
C GLN A 69 -10.08 29.05 -18.27
N THR A 70 -10.79 29.55 -17.27
CA THR A 70 -10.26 30.57 -16.36
C THR A 70 -10.51 30.26 -14.88
N PRO A 71 -9.50 30.51 -14.01
CA PRO A 71 -9.69 30.47 -12.59
C PRO A 71 -10.83 31.43 -12.12
N PRO A 72 -11.57 31.10 -11.05
CA PRO A 72 -11.39 29.92 -10.18
C PRO A 72 -12.02 28.62 -10.72
N TYR A 73 -12.63 28.66 -11.89
CA TYR A 73 -13.35 27.53 -12.49
C TYR A 73 -12.54 26.83 -13.59
N ALA A 74 -11.22 27.07 -13.67
CA ALA A 74 -10.37 26.39 -14.62
C ALA A 74 -10.45 24.85 -14.44
N SER A 75 -10.50 24.14 -15.56
CA SER A 75 -10.46 22.70 -15.61
C SER A 75 -9.21 22.21 -16.36
N ILE A 76 -8.88 20.94 -16.19
CA ILE A 76 -7.90 20.29 -17.06
C ILE A 76 -8.44 20.31 -18.49
N PRO A 77 -7.60 20.67 -19.51
CA PRO A 77 -8.05 20.69 -20.90
C PRO A 77 -8.70 19.37 -21.30
N PRO A 78 -9.79 19.40 -22.11
CA PRO A 78 -10.41 18.17 -22.60
C PRO A 78 -9.42 17.30 -23.35
N GLY A 79 -9.43 16.00 -23.05
CA GLY A 79 -8.52 15.04 -23.67
C GLY A 79 -8.37 13.75 -22.89
N GLU A 80 -7.68 12.79 -23.49
CA GLU A 80 -7.26 11.56 -22.86
C GLU A 80 -5.81 11.70 -22.39
N TYR A 81 -5.57 11.40 -21.11
CA TYR A 81 -4.27 11.47 -20.47
C TYR A 81 -3.86 10.07 -20.01
N LYS A 82 -2.75 9.57 -20.52
CA LYS A 82 -2.20 8.25 -20.16
C LYS A 82 -0.87 8.43 -19.43
N SER A 83 -0.68 7.67 -18.36
CA SER A 83 0.59 7.66 -17.63
C SER A 83 1.66 6.96 -18.43
N ALA A 84 2.84 7.57 -18.55
CA ALA A 84 4.02 6.99 -19.21
C ALA A 84 4.66 5.86 -18.38
N ASN A 85 4.54 5.91 -17.05
CA ASN A 85 5.11 4.89 -16.17
C ASN A 85 4.14 3.72 -16.01
N ASP A 86 4.41 2.60 -16.65
CA ASP A 86 3.51 1.45 -16.75
C ASP A 86 4.15 0.09 -16.40
N LEU A 87 5.44 0.06 -15.98
CA LEU A 87 6.12 -1.19 -15.65
C LEU A 87 6.98 -1.05 -14.39
N PHE A 88 6.72 -1.91 -13.40
CA PHE A 88 7.43 -1.92 -12.12
C PHE A 88 7.91 -3.32 -11.74
N LEU A 89 9.16 -3.41 -11.26
CA LEU A 89 9.70 -4.61 -10.67
C LEU A 89 9.52 -4.57 -9.16
N LEU A 90 8.84 -5.58 -8.60
CA LEU A 90 8.56 -5.69 -7.16
C LEU A 90 9.30 -6.91 -6.59
N PRO A 91 10.53 -6.75 -6.10
CA PRO A 91 11.27 -7.84 -5.49
C PRO A 91 10.70 -8.19 -4.12
N HIS A 92 10.91 -9.43 -3.70
CA HIS A 92 10.60 -9.90 -2.35
C HIS A 92 11.60 -10.96 -1.90
N PHE A 93 11.80 -11.00 -0.60
CA PHE A 93 12.63 -12.00 0.07
C PHE A 93 11.99 -12.36 1.42
N ALA A 94 12.00 -13.63 1.77
CA ALA A 94 11.66 -14.07 3.12
C ALA A 94 12.46 -15.28 3.54
N SER A 95 12.74 -15.37 4.82
CA SER A 95 13.33 -16.55 5.44
C SER A 95 12.65 -16.87 6.76
N ASN A 96 12.61 -18.13 7.12
CA ASN A 96 12.19 -18.60 8.43
C ASN A 96 13.17 -19.65 8.93
N TYR A 97 13.55 -19.54 10.20
CA TYR A 97 14.39 -20.47 10.89
C TYR A 97 13.72 -20.91 12.19
N MET A 98 13.57 -22.22 12.37
CA MET A 98 13.06 -22.81 13.61
C MET A 98 14.15 -22.75 14.69
N LEU A 99 13.86 -22.10 15.79
CA LEU A 99 14.75 -22.05 16.96
C LEU A 99 14.66 -23.34 17.75
N ASP A 100 13.45 -23.88 17.85
CA ASP A 100 13.07 -25.14 18.44
C ASP A 100 11.77 -25.65 17.81
N GLU A 101 11.15 -26.72 18.33
CA GLU A 101 9.89 -27.27 17.82
C GLU A 101 8.68 -26.33 18.00
N GLN A 102 8.79 -25.32 18.86
CA GLN A 102 7.70 -24.45 19.27
C GLN A 102 7.92 -22.98 18.88
N SER A 103 9.10 -22.59 18.41
CA SER A 103 9.40 -21.21 18.10
C SER A 103 10.24 -21.04 16.84
N SER A 104 10.04 -19.92 16.17
CA SER A 104 10.79 -19.55 14.98
C SER A 104 11.05 -18.05 14.91
N ILE A 105 12.10 -17.71 14.18
CA ILE A 105 12.43 -16.33 13.78
C ILE A 105 12.49 -16.27 12.26
N GLY A 106 11.99 -15.17 11.71
CA GLY A 106 12.00 -14.98 10.26
C GLY A 106 12.18 -13.52 9.87
N VAL A 107 12.53 -13.34 8.63
CA VAL A 107 12.63 -12.01 7.99
C VAL A 107 11.76 -12.02 6.75
N ALA A 108 11.02 -10.94 6.51
CA ALA A 108 10.30 -10.70 5.28
C ALA A 108 10.61 -9.29 4.76
N ILE A 109 10.98 -9.20 3.49
CA ILE A 109 11.26 -7.94 2.79
C ILE A 109 10.38 -7.90 1.54
N GLY A 110 9.68 -6.79 1.31
CA GLY A 110 8.86 -6.66 0.13
C GLY A 110 8.29 -5.25 -0.04
N ALA A 111 7.86 -4.96 -1.25
CA ALA A 111 7.13 -3.74 -1.55
C ALA A 111 5.74 -3.80 -0.87
N ASN A 112 5.41 -2.78 -0.09
CA ASN A 112 4.07 -2.65 0.48
C ASN A 112 3.08 -2.10 -0.55
N GLY A 113 3.49 -1.09 -1.30
CA GLY A 113 2.67 -0.42 -2.27
C GLY A 113 3.34 0.83 -2.82
N GLY A 114 2.54 1.68 -3.42
CA GLY A 114 2.98 2.95 -3.95
C GLY A 114 1.93 3.59 -4.86
N MET A 115 2.17 4.83 -5.21
CA MET A 115 1.44 5.56 -6.24
C MET A 115 2.44 6.07 -7.25
N ASN A 116 2.18 5.80 -8.52
CA ASN A 116 3.06 6.29 -9.56
C ASN A 116 2.23 6.65 -10.79
N THR A 117 2.30 7.90 -11.20
CA THR A 117 1.76 8.40 -12.47
C THR A 117 2.73 9.43 -13.03
N GLU A 118 2.83 9.50 -14.34
CA GLU A 118 3.60 10.51 -15.05
C GLU A 118 2.88 10.87 -16.35
N TYR A 119 2.50 12.13 -16.47
CA TYR A 119 1.83 12.67 -17.67
C TYR A 119 2.79 13.64 -18.36
N ASP A 120 3.08 13.40 -19.63
CA ASP A 120 4.08 14.16 -20.42
C ASP A 120 3.67 15.61 -20.73
N SER A 121 2.46 16.00 -20.36
CA SER A 121 1.94 17.35 -20.59
C SER A 121 1.74 18.13 -19.30
N ALA A 122 1.75 19.46 -19.38
CA ALA A 122 1.44 20.36 -18.28
C ALA A 122 -0.10 20.40 -18.05
N VAL A 123 -0.66 19.30 -17.51
CA VAL A 123 -2.13 19.12 -17.34
C VAL A 123 -2.77 20.24 -16.51
N PHE A 124 -2.00 20.91 -15.66
CA PHE A 124 -2.48 22.04 -14.83
C PHE A 124 -2.19 23.43 -15.43
N ALA A 125 -1.88 23.53 -16.73
CA ALA A 125 -1.54 24.81 -17.36
C ALA A 125 -2.61 25.90 -17.18
N ARG A 126 -3.89 25.56 -17.24
CA ARG A 126 -5.01 26.49 -17.05
C ARG A 126 -5.17 27.02 -15.64
N PHE A 127 -4.54 26.39 -14.66
CA PHE A 127 -4.53 26.84 -13.25
C PHE A 127 -3.43 27.83 -12.97
N SER A 128 -2.52 28.06 -13.92
CA SER A 128 -1.39 28.98 -13.79
C SER A 128 -1.85 30.43 -13.81
N PRO A 129 -1.53 31.25 -12.78
CA PRO A 129 -1.87 32.66 -12.80
C PRO A 129 -1.05 33.41 -13.85
N PRO A 130 -1.70 34.32 -14.63
CA PRO A 130 -0.98 35.11 -15.62
C PRO A 130 0.12 35.96 -15.01
N GLY A 131 1.30 35.99 -15.64
CA GLY A 131 2.40 36.89 -15.28
C GLY A 131 3.18 36.52 -14.03
N VAL A 132 3.00 35.30 -13.48
CA VAL A 132 3.74 34.80 -12.31
C VAL A 132 4.55 33.57 -12.72
N PRO A 133 5.81 33.75 -13.15
CA PRO A 133 6.62 32.66 -13.73
C PRO A 133 6.79 31.46 -12.81
N GLU A 134 6.93 31.66 -11.50
CA GLU A 134 7.13 30.60 -10.50
C GLU A 134 5.92 29.71 -10.26
N TYR A 135 4.73 30.12 -10.77
CA TYR A 135 3.48 29.38 -10.67
C TYR A 135 3.00 28.84 -12.02
N GLN A 136 3.85 28.93 -13.05
CA GLN A 136 3.53 28.32 -14.34
C GLN A 136 3.70 26.82 -14.28
N ALA A 137 2.63 26.08 -14.66
CA ALA A 137 2.66 24.63 -14.69
C ALA A 137 3.73 24.10 -15.64
N SER A 138 4.48 23.13 -15.19
CA SER A 138 5.48 22.42 -15.98
C SER A 138 5.05 21.00 -16.35
N ALA A 139 5.81 20.36 -17.19
CA ALA A 139 5.74 18.94 -17.51
C ALA A 139 7.08 18.28 -17.18
N PRO A 140 7.07 16.97 -16.82
CA PRO A 140 5.90 16.11 -16.63
C PRO A 140 5.14 16.44 -15.34
N VAL A 141 3.85 16.09 -15.30
CA VAL A 141 3.05 16.11 -14.08
C VAL A 141 2.96 14.70 -13.53
N GLY A 142 3.36 14.51 -12.28
CA GLY A 142 3.36 13.17 -11.74
C GLY A 142 3.65 13.05 -10.25
N VAL A 143 3.45 11.84 -9.75
CA VAL A 143 3.84 11.40 -8.43
C VAL A 143 4.53 10.05 -8.53
N ASP A 144 5.59 9.86 -7.76
CA ASP A 144 6.30 8.59 -7.63
C ASP A 144 6.50 8.29 -6.14
N LEU A 145 5.54 7.60 -5.52
CA LEU A 145 5.63 7.09 -4.16
C LEU A 145 5.95 5.60 -4.21
N LYS A 146 6.99 5.19 -3.51
CA LYS A 146 7.39 3.79 -3.31
C LYS A 146 7.50 3.50 -1.83
N GLN A 147 6.99 2.32 -1.40
CA GLN A 147 7.07 1.86 -0.02
C GLN A 147 7.61 0.44 0.05
N MET A 148 8.57 0.23 0.92
CA MET A 148 9.19 -1.06 1.20
C MET A 148 9.13 -1.35 2.70
N PHE A 149 8.84 -2.61 3.06
CA PHE A 149 8.85 -3.10 4.44
C PHE A 149 9.96 -4.13 4.65
N VAL A 150 10.59 -4.03 5.81
CA VAL A 150 11.48 -5.05 6.38
C VAL A 150 10.90 -5.46 7.72
N GLY A 151 10.37 -6.66 7.82
CA GLY A 151 9.82 -7.23 9.04
C GLY A 151 10.72 -8.31 9.61
N ILE A 152 11.02 -8.23 10.91
CA ILE A 152 11.69 -9.30 11.65
C ILE A 152 10.65 -9.93 12.57
N SER A 153 10.30 -11.18 12.32
CA SER A 153 9.19 -11.84 12.98
C SER A 153 9.68 -12.88 13.99
N TYR A 154 9.06 -12.90 15.16
CA TYR A 154 9.12 -14.01 16.08
C TYR A 154 7.76 -14.67 16.16
N SER A 155 7.72 -16.00 16.09
CA SER A 155 6.49 -16.79 16.16
C SER A 155 6.66 -17.94 17.15
N ARG A 156 5.58 -18.23 17.91
CA ARG A 156 5.59 -19.28 18.91
C ARG A 156 4.27 -20.04 18.98
N LEU A 157 4.36 -21.37 19.14
CA LEU A 157 3.24 -22.21 19.54
C LEU A 157 2.94 -21.99 21.02
N LEU A 158 1.72 -21.67 21.36
CA LEU A 158 1.20 -21.65 22.73
C LEU A 158 0.64 -23.02 23.11
N SER A 159 0.09 -23.74 22.13
CA SER A 159 -0.34 -25.13 22.19
C SER A 159 -0.22 -25.76 20.79
N GLU A 160 -0.58 -27.01 20.63
CA GLU A 160 -0.64 -27.63 19.30
C GLU A 160 -1.59 -26.88 18.35
N GLU A 161 -2.68 -26.29 18.87
CA GLU A 161 -3.70 -25.58 18.11
C GLU A 161 -3.35 -24.09 17.90
N HIS A 162 -2.80 -23.42 18.92
CA HIS A 162 -2.62 -21.97 18.94
C HIS A 162 -1.19 -21.55 18.70
N SER A 163 -0.99 -20.57 17.82
CA SER A 163 0.27 -19.85 17.68
C SER A 163 0.05 -18.34 17.69
N ILE A 164 1.05 -17.62 18.14
CA ILE A 164 1.12 -16.15 18.12
C ILE A 164 2.40 -15.72 17.43
N GLY A 165 2.42 -14.47 16.98
CA GLY A 165 3.62 -13.88 16.40
C GLY A 165 3.63 -12.36 16.54
N ILE A 166 4.83 -11.82 16.53
CA ILE A 166 5.09 -10.39 16.56
C ILE A 166 6.14 -10.04 15.51
N THR A 167 5.95 -8.91 14.83
CA THR A 167 6.87 -8.40 13.83
C THR A 167 7.08 -6.91 14.02
N PRO A 168 8.20 -6.47 14.61
CA PRO A 168 8.71 -5.13 14.35
C PRO A 168 8.90 -4.92 12.86
N ILE A 169 8.40 -3.79 12.34
CA ILE A 169 8.46 -3.42 10.93
C ILE A 169 9.28 -2.14 10.82
N LEU A 170 10.33 -2.18 10.01
CA LEU A 170 10.99 -1.01 9.47
C LEU A 170 10.36 -0.71 8.10
N ALA A 171 9.87 0.51 7.93
CA ALA A 171 9.34 0.99 6.67
C ALA A 171 10.28 2.05 6.08
N VAL A 172 10.52 1.96 4.78
CA VAL A 172 11.22 2.97 4.00
C VAL A 172 10.30 3.38 2.87
N GLN A 173 10.08 4.68 2.73
CA GLN A 173 9.33 5.21 1.60
C GLN A 173 10.09 6.36 0.94
N SER A 174 9.88 6.51 -0.35
CA SER A 174 10.40 7.63 -1.13
C SER A 174 9.29 8.26 -1.93
N ILE A 175 9.35 9.59 -2.08
CA ILE A 175 8.40 10.34 -2.89
C ILE A 175 9.10 11.34 -3.78
N SER A 176 8.54 11.53 -4.98
CA SER A 176 8.84 12.63 -5.88
C SER A 176 7.54 13.13 -6.49
N VAL A 177 7.36 14.45 -6.57
CA VAL A 177 6.16 15.09 -7.14
C VAL A 177 6.57 16.19 -8.08
N THR A 178 5.99 16.25 -9.27
CA THR A 178 6.31 17.20 -10.33
C THR A 178 5.06 17.87 -10.90
N GLY A 179 5.20 19.10 -11.41
CA GLY A 179 4.17 19.77 -12.22
C GLY A 179 3.01 20.39 -11.43
N LEU A 180 3.16 20.62 -10.11
CA LEU A 180 2.13 21.22 -9.26
C LEU A 180 2.38 22.69 -8.93
N GLU A 181 3.17 23.43 -9.72
CA GLU A 181 3.55 24.83 -9.45
C GLU A 181 2.34 25.75 -9.26
N PRO A 182 1.21 25.63 -10.01
CA PRO A 182 0.05 26.49 -9.80
C PRO A 182 -0.56 26.41 -8.40
N PHE A 183 -0.34 25.29 -7.70
CA PHE A 183 -0.89 25.07 -6.35
C PHE A 183 0.01 25.61 -5.23
N ARG A 184 1.22 26.08 -5.53
CA ARG A 184 2.16 26.68 -4.55
C ARG A 184 1.52 27.86 -3.82
N MET A 185 0.70 28.67 -4.50
CA MET A 185 0.03 29.83 -3.93
C MET A 185 -0.97 29.48 -2.80
N PHE A 186 -1.40 28.24 -2.70
CA PHE A 186 -2.33 27.75 -1.67
C PHE A 186 -1.61 26.99 -0.56
N SER A 187 -0.29 27.02 -0.52
CA SER A 187 0.51 26.30 0.45
C SER A 187 1.07 27.19 1.55
N LYS A 188 1.10 26.66 2.75
CA LYS A 188 1.84 27.24 3.89
C LYS A 188 3.36 27.31 3.62
N TYR A 189 3.89 26.41 2.77
CA TYR A 189 5.28 26.31 2.39
C TYR A 189 5.41 26.19 0.86
N PRO A 190 5.24 27.29 0.11
CA PRO A 190 5.17 27.29 -1.35
C PRO A 190 6.35 26.60 -2.06
N ASP A 191 7.56 26.75 -1.52
CA ASP A 191 8.78 26.17 -2.10
C ASP A 191 8.90 24.66 -1.90
N SER A 192 8.06 24.08 -1.02
CA SER A 192 8.06 22.66 -0.69
C SER A 192 6.80 21.91 -1.19
N VAL A 193 6.25 22.31 -2.35
CA VAL A 193 5.06 21.67 -2.96
C VAL A 193 5.45 20.69 -4.05
N THR A 194 6.36 21.06 -4.93
CA THR A 194 6.64 20.30 -6.16
C THR A 194 8.05 20.54 -6.66
N ASN A 195 8.56 19.62 -7.50
CA ASN A 195 9.87 19.68 -8.17
C ASN A 195 11.07 19.72 -7.23
N ASN A 196 10.96 19.15 -6.05
CA ASN A 196 12.02 19.14 -5.03
C ASN A 196 12.85 17.84 -5.05
N GLY A 197 12.79 17.09 -6.17
CA GLY A 197 13.50 15.82 -6.32
C GLY A 197 12.88 14.69 -5.48
N THR A 198 13.68 13.68 -5.20
CA THR A 198 13.23 12.54 -4.38
C THR A 198 13.52 12.82 -2.91
N ASP A 199 12.51 12.73 -2.08
CA ASP A 199 12.61 12.73 -0.63
C ASP A 199 12.41 11.31 -0.08
N VAL A 200 13.10 10.98 1.01
CA VAL A 200 13.10 9.65 1.62
C VAL A 200 12.68 9.77 3.08
N SER A 201 11.77 8.94 3.48
CA SER A 201 11.25 8.85 4.84
C SER A 201 11.44 7.44 5.38
N VAL A 202 11.83 7.33 6.64
CA VAL A 202 12.02 6.08 7.35
C VAL A 202 11.13 6.09 8.59
N GLY A 203 10.57 4.95 8.91
CA GLY A 203 9.70 4.82 10.07
C GLY A 203 9.45 3.38 10.44
N GLY A 204 8.47 3.15 11.29
CA GLY A 204 8.16 1.79 11.68
C GLY A 204 6.99 1.66 12.64
N GLY A 205 6.69 0.42 12.94
CA GLY A 205 5.63 0.00 13.85
C GLY A 205 5.71 -1.49 14.11
N VAL A 206 4.60 -2.09 14.48
CA VAL A 206 4.57 -3.49 14.89
C VAL A 206 3.35 -4.18 14.30
N ARG A 207 3.52 -5.43 13.87
CA ARG A 207 2.42 -6.34 13.53
C ARG A 207 2.33 -7.44 14.56
N PHE A 208 1.11 -7.73 15.00
CA PHE A 208 0.76 -8.85 15.84
C PHE A 208 -0.02 -9.87 15.02
N GLY A 209 0.12 -11.13 15.36
CA GLY A 209 -0.60 -12.21 14.71
C GLY A 209 -1.05 -13.30 15.68
N TRP A 210 -2.18 -13.90 15.35
CA TRP A 210 -2.70 -15.09 16.01
C TRP A 210 -3.24 -16.05 14.96
N LEU A 211 -3.00 -17.35 15.19
CA LEU A 211 -3.48 -18.43 14.34
C LEU A 211 -4.00 -19.57 15.23
N TRP A 212 -5.20 -20.01 14.96
CA TRP A 212 -5.84 -21.13 15.63
C TRP A 212 -6.18 -22.25 14.63
N ARG A 213 -5.61 -23.42 14.87
CA ARG A 213 -6.00 -24.66 14.18
C ARG A 213 -7.15 -25.30 14.95
N VAL A 214 -8.40 -24.97 14.59
CA VAL A 214 -9.61 -25.48 15.25
C VAL A 214 -9.68 -27.01 15.15
N ASN A 215 -9.31 -27.54 13.99
CA ASN A 215 -9.19 -28.97 13.73
C ASN A 215 -8.27 -29.20 12.51
N GLN A 216 -8.23 -30.41 11.97
CA GLN A 216 -7.40 -30.74 10.80
C GLN A 216 -7.83 -30.03 9.50
N GLN A 217 -9.07 -29.56 9.43
CA GLN A 217 -9.64 -28.91 8.26
C GLN A 217 -9.70 -27.39 8.38
N LEU A 218 -10.07 -26.86 9.55
CA LEU A 218 -10.36 -25.44 9.77
C LEU A 218 -9.24 -24.75 10.57
N LYS A 219 -8.74 -23.64 10.02
CA LYS A 219 -7.89 -22.68 10.72
C LYS A 219 -8.55 -21.32 10.71
N LEU A 220 -8.38 -20.57 11.81
CA LEU A 220 -8.76 -19.17 11.94
C LEU A 220 -7.50 -18.35 12.16
N GLY A 221 -7.47 -17.14 11.64
CA GLY A 221 -6.36 -16.22 11.78
C GLY A 221 -6.81 -14.80 12.04
N ALA A 222 -6.02 -14.08 12.80
CA ALA A 222 -6.17 -12.64 12.99
C ALA A 222 -4.79 -11.97 12.98
N SER A 223 -4.72 -10.78 12.41
CA SER A 223 -3.53 -9.93 12.54
C SER A 223 -3.91 -8.46 12.66
N TYR A 224 -3.04 -7.71 13.31
CA TYR A 224 -3.15 -6.26 13.46
C TYR A 224 -1.79 -5.61 13.24
N GLN A 225 -1.72 -4.65 12.35
CA GLN A 225 -0.57 -3.78 12.17
C GLN A 225 -0.92 -2.40 12.73
N THR A 226 -0.09 -1.89 13.61
CA THR A 226 -0.20 -0.50 14.08
C THR A 226 0.01 0.47 12.92
N ARG A 227 -0.33 1.74 13.09
CA ARG A 227 0.21 2.80 12.27
C ARG A 227 1.73 2.65 12.21
N LEU A 228 2.33 2.79 11.04
CA LEU A 228 3.77 2.94 10.93
C LEU A 228 4.06 4.43 10.90
N TRP A 229 4.65 4.91 12.00
CA TRP A 229 5.02 6.31 12.15
C TRP A 229 6.25 6.59 11.30
N MET A 230 6.11 7.52 10.38
CA MET A 230 7.13 7.85 9.40
C MET A 230 7.77 9.21 9.71
N GLN A 231 9.01 9.41 9.31
CA GLN A 231 9.58 10.74 9.24
C GLN A 231 8.81 11.57 8.21
N LYS A 232 8.69 12.86 8.45
CA LYS A 232 8.03 13.77 7.51
C LYS A 232 8.85 13.94 6.24
N PHE A 233 8.17 14.15 5.13
CA PHE A 233 8.79 14.54 3.87
C PHE A 233 9.06 16.05 3.89
N ASP A 234 10.26 16.44 4.31
CA ASP A 234 10.62 17.86 4.46
C ASP A 234 10.60 18.61 3.12
N SER A 235 10.99 17.95 2.03
CA SER A 235 10.96 18.53 0.68
C SER A 235 9.53 18.74 0.17
N TYR A 236 8.55 18.09 0.76
CA TYR A 236 7.11 18.15 0.39
C TYR A 236 6.21 18.58 1.55
N LYS A 237 6.78 19.26 2.56
CA LYS A 237 6.01 19.79 3.70
C LYS A 237 4.94 20.81 3.32
N GLY A 238 5.04 21.39 2.14
CA GLY A 238 4.06 22.30 1.58
C GLY A 238 2.94 21.61 0.80
N LEU A 239 3.05 20.29 0.55
CA LEU A 239 2.05 19.51 -0.19
C LEU A 239 1.15 18.72 0.76
N PHE A 240 1.76 17.91 1.63
CA PHE A 240 1.01 17.02 2.52
C PHE A 240 0.58 17.70 3.81
N ALA A 241 -0.55 17.26 4.36
CA ALA A 241 -1.03 17.69 5.66
C ALA A 241 0.05 17.52 6.74
N GLU A 242 -0.11 18.20 7.87
CA GLU A 242 0.79 18.15 9.03
C GLU A 242 2.26 18.43 8.68
N ALA A 243 2.48 19.33 7.69
CA ALA A 243 3.81 19.70 7.21
C ALA A 243 4.67 18.51 6.72
N GLY A 244 4.11 17.69 5.83
CA GLY A 244 4.82 16.60 5.16
C GLY A 244 4.62 15.24 5.82
N ASP A 245 3.70 15.10 6.74
CA ASP A 245 3.39 13.79 7.34
C ASP A 245 2.73 12.88 6.30
N PHE A 246 3.29 11.67 6.18
CA PHE A 246 2.74 10.63 5.32
C PHE A 246 2.94 9.26 5.98
N ASP A 247 2.32 9.10 7.14
CA ASP A 247 2.32 7.83 7.86
C ASP A 247 1.64 6.72 7.05
N ILE A 248 1.95 5.48 7.39
CA ILE A 248 1.29 4.33 6.79
C ILE A 248 0.19 3.86 7.73
N PRO A 249 -1.08 3.80 7.26
CA PRO A 249 -2.23 3.57 8.11
C PRO A 249 -2.19 2.22 8.82
N PRO A 250 -2.81 2.12 9.99
CA PRO A 250 -3.02 0.83 10.64
C PRO A 250 -4.00 -0.01 9.85
N ASN A 251 -3.88 -1.32 10.00
CA ASN A 251 -4.83 -2.25 9.41
C ASN A 251 -5.01 -3.49 10.30
N PHE A 252 -6.15 -4.14 10.16
CA PHE A 252 -6.37 -5.45 10.74
C PHE A 252 -6.97 -6.41 9.72
N ASP A 253 -6.65 -7.68 9.92
CA ASP A 253 -7.12 -8.77 9.07
C ASP A 253 -7.73 -9.88 9.94
N LEU A 254 -8.85 -10.42 9.47
CA LEU A 254 -9.48 -11.61 10.03
C LEU A 254 -9.69 -12.61 8.90
N GLY A 255 -9.37 -13.86 9.11
CA GLY A 255 -9.51 -14.83 8.05
C GLY A 255 -9.69 -16.27 8.52
N PHE A 256 -10.07 -17.12 7.60
CA PHE A 256 -10.09 -18.55 7.80
C PHE A 256 -9.58 -19.30 6.57
N SER A 257 -9.09 -20.51 6.80
CA SER A 257 -8.83 -21.47 5.73
C SER A 257 -9.53 -22.79 6.04
N TYR A 258 -10.18 -23.35 5.04
CA TYR A 258 -10.90 -24.60 5.16
C TYR A 258 -10.45 -25.60 4.09
N ARG A 259 -9.96 -26.77 4.53
CA ARG A 259 -9.54 -27.87 3.68
C ARG A 259 -10.70 -28.85 3.48
N PHE A 260 -11.34 -28.76 2.32
CA PHE A 260 -12.48 -29.63 1.98
C PHE A 260 -12.06 -31.09 1.78
N THR A 261 -10.94 -31.29 1.07
CA THR A 261 -10.30 -32.57 0.84
C THR A 261 -8.78 -32.40 1.06
N PRO A 262 -7.99 -33.47 1.06
CA PRO A 262 -6.53 -33.34 1.12
C PRO A 262 -5.95 -32.41 0.07
N GLU A 263 -6.59 -32.31 -1.11
CA GLU A 263 -6.10 -31.55 -2.26
C GLU A 263 -6.67 -30.13 -2.31
N TRP A 264 -7.87 -29.87 -1.80
CA TRP A 264 -8.56 -28.61 -1.95
C TRP A 264 -8.63 -27.81 -0.65
N THR A 265 -8.12 -26.58 -0.72
CA THR A 265 -8.21 -25.61 0.38
C THR A 265 -8.85 -24.31 -0.13
N PHE A 266 -9.85 -23.83 0.58
CA PHE A 266 -10.42 -22.50 0.43
C PHE A 266 -9.89 -21.57 1.52
N ALA A 267 -9.66 -20.31 1.19
CA ALA A 267 -9.28 -19.27 2.14
C ALA A 267 -10.16 -18.02 1.94
N PHE A 268 -10.46 -17.35 3.03
CA PHE A 268 -11.16 -16.08 3.06
C PHE A 268 -10.50 -15.17 4.08
N ASP A 269 -10.24 -13.92 3.68
CA ASP A 269 -9.79 -12.88 4.59
C ASP A 269 -10.66 -11.63 4.43
N TYR A 270 -10.97 -10.99 5.53
CA TYR A 270 -11.45 -9.62 5.63
C TYR A 270 -10.32 -8.75 6.14
N GLN A 271 -9.99 -7.69 5.41
CA GLN A 271 -9.02 -6.69 5.80
C GLN A 271 -9.69 -5.32 5.87
N ARG A 272 -9.41 -4.56 6.94
CA ARG A 272 -9.75 -3.14 7.02
C ARG A 272 -8.48 -2.31 7.09
N ILE A 273 -8.33 -1.37 6.17
CA ILE A 273 -7.24 -0.40 6.12
C ILE A 273 -7.82 0.95 6.54
N GLN A 274 -7.26 1.54 7.60
CA GLN A 274 -7.80 2.74 8.23
C GLN A 274 -7.14 4.00 7.64
N TYR A 275 -7.42 4.29 6.37
CA TYR A 275 -6.87 5.44 5.66
C TYR A 275 -7.25 6.77 6.29
N SER A 276 -8.43 6.87 6.90
CA SER A 276 -8.90 8.09 7.55
C SER A 276 -8.07 8.52 8.77
N GLU A 277 -7.23 7.63 9.30
CA GLU A 277 -6.35 7.96 10.43
C GLU A 277 -5.07 8.71 10.02
N VAL A 278 -4.80 8.87 8.73
CA VAL A 278 -3.62 9.58 8.20
C VAL A 278 -4.09 10.82 7.44
N ASN A 279 -3.87 12.01 7.97
CA ASN A 279 -4.43 13.25 7.44
C ASN A 279 -4.06 13.51 5.98
N ALA A 280 -2.82 13.23 5.55
CA ALA A 280 -2.41 13.37 4.15
C ALA A 280 -3.25 12.53 3.17
N VAL A 281 -3.90 11.46 3.66
CA VAL A 281 -4.71 10.55 2.85
C VAL A 281 -6.19 10.73 3.12
N GLY A 282 -6.58 10.87 4.39
CA GLY A 282 -7.97 10.91 4.84
C GLY A 282 -8.62 12.28 4.77
N ASN A 283 -7.87 13.38 4.87
CA ASN A 283 -8.44 14.73 4.80
C ASN A 283 -9.20 14.93 3.47
N PRO A 284 -10.23 15.79 3.44
CA PRO A 284 -11.01 16.06 2.25
C PRO A 284 -10.16 16.46 1.04
N ALA A 285 -10.56 15.98 -0.14
CA ALA A 285 -9.93 16.34 -1.41
C ALA A 285 -10.70 17.43 -2.20
N ASP A 286 -11.88 17.79 -1.74
CA ASP A 286 -12.86 18.65 -2.42
C ASP A 286 -12.89 20.09 -1.88
N LEU A 287 -11.84 20.51 -1.17
CA LEU A 287 -11.72 21.87 -0.69
C LEU A 287 -11.59 22.84 -1.87
N VAL A 288 -12.34 23.96 -1.80
CA VAL A 288 -12.33 24.98 -2.84
C VAL A 288 -11.08 25.85 -2.72
N PHE A 289 -10.32 25.98 -3.78
CA PHE A 289 -9.18 26.88 -3.86
C PHE A 289 -9.64 28.34 -3.93
N ILE A 290 -9.66 29.02 -2.79
CA ILE A 290 -10.01 30.44 -2.66
C ILE A 290 -8.70 31.24 -2.53
N PRO A 291 -8.50 32.33 -3.29
CA PRO A 291 -7.32 33.19 -3.14
C PRO A 291 -7.13 33.64 -1.68
N GLY A 292 -5.91 33.42 -1.16
CA GLY A 292 -5.56 33.74 0.22
C GLY A 292 -5.85 32.63 1.24
N SER A 293 -6.47 31.51 0.84
CA SER A 293 -6.59 30.33 1.71
C SER A 293 -5.29 29.52 1.71
N THR A 294 -4.98 28.91 2.85
CA THR A 294 -3.83 27.99 3.01
C THR A 294 -4.37 26.58 3.15
N LEU A 295 -4.39 25.84 2.05
CA LEU A 295 -4.99 24.52 1.96
C LEU A 295 -3.97 23.37 1.97
N LEU A 296 -2.70 23.68 1.67
CA LEU A 296 -1.64 22.66 1.58
C LEU A 296 -0.63 22.88 2.70
N GLY A 297 -0.07 21.79 3.24
CA GLY A 297 0.94 21.82 4.29
C GLY A 297 0.45 22.16 5.69
N THR A 298 -0.87 22.31 5.92
CA THR A 298 -1.49 22.51 7.23
C THR A 298 -2.10 21.21 7.76
N ASP A 299 -2.42 21.17 9.05
CA ASP A 299 -2.96 19.95 9.68
C ASP A 299 -4.34 19.58 9.09
N ASP A 300 -5.19 20.59 8.84
CA ASP A 300 -6.50 20.44 8.20
C ASP A 300 -6.44 20.64 6.67
N GLY A 301 -5.24 20.56 6.08
CA GLY A 301 -5.01 20.74 4.65
C GLY A 301 -5.58 19.62 3.80
N LEU A 302 -5.53 19.81 2.48
CA LEU A 302 -5.98 18.80 1.51
C LEU A 302 -5.30 17.44 1.73
N GLY A 303 -6.11 16.40 1.70
CA GLY A 303 -5.69 15.01 1.56
C GLY A 303 -6.26 14.39 0.28
N PHE A 304 -6.30 13.09 0.19
CA PHE A 304 -6.88 12.38 -0.96
C PHE A 304 -8.38 12.11 -0.81
N GLY A 305 -9.00 12.47 0.32
CA GLY A 305 -10.40 12.22 0.61
C GLY A 305 -10.73 10.72 0.77
N TRP A 306 -9.73 9.90 1.12
CA TRP A 306 -9.96 8.47 1.22
C TRP A 306 -10.59 8.10 2.56
N ASN A 307 -11.64 7.30 2.47
CA ASN A 307 -12.24 6.65 3.62
C ASN A 307 -11.52 5.33 3.92
N ASP A 308 -11.80 4.77 5.10
CA ASP A 308 -11.35 3.42 5.44
C ASP A 308 -11.84 2.41 4.42
N GLN A 309 -10.95 1.52 4.02
CA GLN A 309 -11.24 0.51 3.01
C GLN A 309 -11.48 -0.85 3.65
N ASN A 310 -12.59 -1.47 3.27
CA ASN A 310 -12.90 -2.86 3.60
C ASN A 310 -12.59 -3.73 2.39
N VAL A 311 -11.73 -4.72 2.56
CA VAL A 311 -11.27 -5.61 1.50
C VAL A 311 -11.66 -7.05 1.84
N TYR A 312 -12.33 -7.71 0.92
CA TYR A 312 -12.73 -9.11 1.01
C TYR A 312 -11.90 -9.93 0.02
N LYS A 313 -11.18 -10.91 0.53
CA LYS A 313 -10.25 -11.73 -0.25
C LYS A 313 -10.69 -13.18 -0.24
N PHE A 314 -10.78 -13.78 -1.41
CA PHE A 314 -11.17 -15.17 -1.60
C PHE A 314 -10.05 -15.89 -2.33
N GLY A 315 -9.62 -17.03 -1.80
CA GLY A 315 -8.55 -17.82 -2.38
C GLY A 315 -8.91 -19.30 -2.43
N VAL A 316 -8.50 -19.97 -3.50
CA VAL A 316 -8.58 -21.42 -3.66
C VAL A 316 -7.21 -21.95 -4.01
N GLN A 317 -6.82 -23.02 -3.34
CA GLN A 317 -5.63 -23.79 -3.64
C GLN A 317 -6.02 -25.23 -3.96
N TRP A 318 -5.50 -25.75 -5.08
CA TRP A 318 -5.63 -27.13 -5.49
C TRP A 318 -4.27 -27.80 -5.64
N GLN A 319 -3.98 -28.78 -4.79
CA GLN A 319 -2.83 -29.66 -4.91
C GLN A 319 -3.14 -30.70 -5.97
N TYR A 320 -2.76 -30.40 -7.22
CA TYR A 320 -3.05 -31.27 -8.38
C TYR A 320 -2.23 -32.56 -8.35
N SER A 321 -0.95 -32.45 -7.92
CA SER A 321 -0.04 -33.57 -7.69
C SER A 321 0.93 -33.21 -6.58
N ASP A 322 1.83 -34.10 -6.20
CA ASP A 322 2.84 -33.85 -5.17
C ASP A 322 3.73 -32.64 -5.52
N ASP A 323 3.97 -32.40 -6.81
CA ASP A 323 4.85 -31.33 -7.30
C ASP A 323 4.10 -30.10 -7.84
N LEU A 324 2.79 -30.19 -8.09
CA LEU A 324 2.04 -29.12 -8.74
C LEU A 324 0.88 -28.63 -7.88
N THR A 325 0.93 -27.35 -7.50
CA THR A 325 -0.16 -26.66 -6.81
C THR A 325 -0.68 -25.51 -7.68
N LEU A 326 -1.98 -25.54 -7.97
CA LEU A 326 -2.68 -24.47 -8.68
C LEU A 326 -3.38 -23.58 -7.67
N ARG A 327 -3.43 -22.27 -7.96
CA ARG A 327 -4.07 -21.28 -7.10
C ARG A 327 -4.85 -20.27 -7.92
N ALA A 328 -5.97 -19.83 -7.39
CA ALA A 328 -6.76 -18.73 -7.92
C ALA A 328 -7.32 -17.90 -6.77
N GLY A 329 -7.55 -16.63 -7.00
CA GLY A 329 -8.13 -15.74 -5.99
C GLY A 329 -8.83 -14.55 -6.60
N TYR A 330 -9.69 -13.95 -5.78
CA TYR A 330 -10.42 -12.74 -6.09
C TYR A 330 -10.45 -11.83 -4.86
N SER A 331 -10.24 -10.55 -5.04
CA SER A 331 -10.38 -9.54 -3.99
C SER A 331 -11.34 -8.44 -4.43
N TYR A 332 -12.14 -7.99 -3.47
CA TYR A 332 -13.14 -6.93 -3.66
C TYR A 332 -13.03 -5.89 -2.54
#